data_3f22232fa459bda5101c5b7a6b276ee5
#
_entry.id   3f22232fa459bda5101c5b7a6b276ee5
#
_cell.length_a   1.000
_cell.length_b   1.000
_cell.length_c   1.000
_cell.angle_alpha   90.00
_cell.angle_beta   90.00
_cell.angle_gamma   90.00
#
_symmetry.space_group_name_H-M   'P 1'
#
loop_
_entity.id
_entity.type
_entity.pdbx_description
1 polymer ?
#
loop_
_entity_poly.entity_id
_entity_poly.type
_entity_poly.pdbx_seq_one_letter_code
_entity_poly.pdbx_strand_id
1 'polypeptide(L)'
;GVQILPRILWIDMMEEVKKSYFTTGQMRNALIQIEDKMVHSNWMPSVVLGINRGGCIPGVYLSHRLNVPHEALDIRLRDHTAKPNLRVLEKAFAFQKKILIIDDINDSGDTFQYILDNFGKREDRIRFAALINNKPSKVKVDYHGYEINKAEVPAWIVFPWEEWDK
;
A
#
# COMPACT_ATOMS: atom_id res chain seq x y z
N GLY A 1 3.07 3.34 -2.86
CA GLY A 1 4.28 3.18 -2.04
C GLY A 1 5.52 3.74 -2.68
N VAL A 2 6.54 3.91 -1.90
CA VAL A 2 7.83 4.42 -2.35
C VAL A 2 8.81 3.26 -2.41
N GLN A 3 9.42 3.05 -3.57
CA GLN A 3 10.40 1.99 -3.77
C GLN A 3 11.82 2.50 -3.46
N ILE A 4 12.58 1.67 -2.73
CA ILE A 4 13.94 1.99 -2.30
C ILE A 4 14.88 0.86 -2.70
N LEU A 5 16.08 1.21 -3.18
CA LEU A 5 17.17 0.28 -3.39
C LEU A 5 18.21 0.42 -2.27
N PRO A 6 18.88 -0.68 -1.87
CA PRO A 6 19.95 -0.62 -0.88
C PRO A 6 21.05 0.36 -1.31
N ARG A 7 21.43 1.26 -0.40
CA ARG A 7 22.38 2.36 -0.70
C ARG A 7 23.74 1.87 -1.18
N ILE A 8 24.23 0.76 -0.65
CA ILE A 8 25.55 0.18 -1.01
C ILE A 8 25.58 -0.31 -2.45
N LEU A 9 24.42 -0.70 -3.00
CA LEU A 9 24.29 -1.24 -4.35
C LEU A 9 23.77 -0.22 -5.36
N TRP A 10 23.49 1.00 -4.89
CA TRP A 10 22.77 1.98 -5.67
C TRP A 10 23.51 2.38 -6.95
N ILE A 11 24.83 2.61 -6.87
CA ILE A 11 25.65 3.05 -8.00
C ILE A 11 25.92 1.87 -8.95
N ASP A 12 26.25 0.69 -8.41
CA ASP A 12 26.60 -0.48 -9.21
C ASP A 12 25.38 -1.19 -9.82
N MET A 13 24.18 -0.99 -9.24
CA MET A 13 22.98 -1.71 -9.63
C MET A 13 21.96 -0.86 -10.39
N MET A 14 22.11 0.46 -10.46
CA MET A 14 21.18 1.30 -11.21
C MET A 14 21.07 0.92 -12.69
N GLU A 15 22.16 0.42 -13.29
CA GLU A 15 22.19 -0.06 -14.67
C GLU A 15 21.67 -1.51 -14.81
N GLU A 16 21.66 -2.29 -13.72
CA GLU A 16 21.29 -3.71 -13.72
C GLU A 16 19.87 -3.99 -13.22
N VAL A 17 19.27 -3.02 -12.52
CA VAL A 17 17.90 -3.20 -12.01
C VAL A 17 16.91 -3.11 -13.14
N LYS A 18 16.35 -4.25 -13.52
CA LYS A 18 15.31 -4.30 -14.54
C LYS A 18 13.99 -3.79 -13.98
N LYS A 19 13.33 -2.98 -14.79
CA LYS A 19 11.95 -2.58 -14.54
C LYS A 19 11.03 -3.80 -14.73
N SER A 20 10.20 -4.06 -13.76
CA SER A 20 9.18 -5.09 -13.83
C SER A 20 7.81 -4.42 -13.91
N TYR A 21 7.11 -4.63 -15.01
CA TYR A 21 5.84 -3.96 -15.28
C TYR A 21 4.70 -4.76 -14.67
N PHE A 22 4.00 -4.14 -13.73
CA PHE A 22 2.83 -4.71 -13.09
C PHE A 22 1.61 -4.35 -13.94
N THR A 23 0.79 -5.34 -14.24
CA THR A 23 -0.36 -5.15 -15.15
C THR A 23 -1.65 -4.88 -14.39
N THR A 24 -2.64 -4.31 -15.07
CA THR A 24 -3.98 -4.14 -14.50
C THR A 24 -4.61 -5.49 -14.11
N GLY A 25 -4.35 -6.54 -14.90
CA GLY A 25 -4.81 -7.88 -14.57
C GLY A 25 -4.18 -8.42 -13.29
N GLN A 26 -2.89 -8.16 -13.09
CA GLN A 26 -2.21 -8.51 -11.85
C GLN A 26 -2.74 -7.71 -10.65
N MET A 27 -3.07 -6.43 -10.85
CA MET A 27 -3.71 -5.62 -9.81
C MET A 27 -5.04 -6.25 -9.38
N ARG A 28 -5.88 -6.58 -10.34
CA ARG A 28 -7.18 -7.22 -10.05
C ARG A 28 -6.99 -8.55 -9.32
N ASN A 29 -6.04 -9.35 -9.76
CA ASN A 29 -5.72 -10.62 -9.12
C ASN A 29 -5.24 -10.44 -7.68
N ALA A 30 -4.39 -9.45 -7.44
CA ALA A 30 -3.94 -9.09 -6.09
C ALA A 30 -5.12 -8.67 -5.20
N LEU A 31 -6.06 -7.89 -5.73
CA LEU A 31 -7.25 -7.46 -4.98
C LEU A 31 -8.18 -8.62 -4.64
N ILE A 32 -8.31 -9.60 -5.54
CA ILE A 32 -9.09 -10.82 -5.26
C ILE A 32 -8.43 -11.61 -4.12
N GLN A 33 -7.11 -11.74 -4.14
CA GLN A 33 -6.38 -12.41 -3.05
C GLN A 33 -6.54 -11.67 -1.72
N ILE A 34 -6.49 -10.34 -1.72
CA ILE A 34 -6.71 -9.52 -0.53
C ILE A 34 -8.12 -9.75 0.01
N GLU A 35 -9.14 -9.72 -0.86
CA GLU A 35 -10.53 -9.98 -0.47
C GLU A 35 -10.67 -11.38 0.16
N ASP A 36 -10.12 -12.40 -0.48
CA ASP A 36 -10.17 -13.77 0.02
C ASP A 36 -9.56 -13.88 1.41
N LYS A 37 -8.42 -13.24 1.63
CA LYS A 37 -7.76 -13.23 2.95
C LYS A 37 -8.59 -12.49 4.00
N MET A 38 -9.25 -11.39 3.63
CA MET A 38 -10.18 -10.70 4.53
C MET A 38 -11.35 -11.60 4.92
N VAL A 39 -11.96 -12.29 3.96
CA VAL A 39 -13.06 -13.24 4.22
C VAL A 39 -12.60 -14.34 5.17
N HIS A 40 -11.43 -14.95 4.92
CA HIS A 40 -10.91 -16.02 5.76
C HIS A 40 -10.57 -15.55 7.18
N SER A 41 -10.18 -14.29 7.35
CA SER A 41 -9.92 -13.69 8.67
C SER A 41 -11.17 -13.20 9.37
N ASN A 42 -12.34 -13.33 8.73
CA ASN A 42 -13.62 -12.86 9.23
C ASN A 42 -13.61 -11.36 9.57
N TRP A 43 -12.98 -10.57 8.71
CA TRP A 43 -12.88 -9.13 8.88
C TRP A 43 -13.12 -8.43 7.54
N MET A 44 -14.06 -7.48 7.52
CA MET A 44 -14.38 -6.71 6.32
C MET A 44 -14.42 -5.22 6.66
N PRO A 45 -13.83 -4.36 5.83
CA PRO A 45 -13.88 -2.92 6.06
C PRO A 45 -15.25 -2.34 5.72
N SER A 46 -15.60 -1.26 6.38
CA SER A 46 -16.73 -0.41 6.01
C SER A 46 -16.28 0.85 5.26
N VAL A 47 -14.99 1.09 5.18
CA VAL A 47 -14.37 2.15 4.36
C VAL A 47 -12.98 1.71 3.92
N VAL A 48 -12.60 2.08 2.70
CA VAL A 48 -11.25 1.87 2.16
C VAL A 48 -10.57 3.23 2.04
N LEU A 49 -9.40 3.36 2.65
CA LEU A 49 -8.55 4.54 2.49
C LEU A 49 -7.35 4.17 1.62
N GLY A 50 -7.30 4.73 0.41
CA GLY A 50 -6.15 4.57 -0.47
C GLY A 50 -5.07 5.59 -0.16
N ILE A 51 -3.83 5.16 -0.01
CA ILE A 51 -2.72 6.07 0.23
C ILE A 51 -2.40 6.80 -1.08
N ASN A 52 -2.50 8.10 -1.05
CA ASN A 52 -2.28 8.94 -2.21
C ASN A 52 -0.77 8.90 -2.59
N ARG A 53 -0.43 8.67 -3.87
CA ARG A 53 -1.34 8.59 -5.02
C ARG A 53 -1.60 7.14 -5.45
N GLY A 54 -0.55 6.30 -5.48
CA GLY A 54 -0.60 4.95 -6.07
C GLY A 54 -1.59 4.00 -5.40
N GLY A 55 -1.79 4.13 -4.09
CA GLY A 55 -2.74 3.29 -3.36
C GLY A 55 -4.21 3.64 -3.61
N CYS A 56 -4.49 4.84 -4.15
CA CYS A 56 -5.86 5.24 -4.47
C CYS A 56 -6.44 4.43 -5.64
N ILE A 57 -5.62 4.06 -6.61
CA ILE A 57 -6.10 3.28 -7.76
C ILE A 57 -6.66 1.93 -7.31
N PRO A 58 -5.86 1.05 -6.66
CA PRO A 58 -6.43 -0.20 -6.15
C PRO A 58 -7.48 0.02 -5.07
N GLY A 59 -7.35 1.10 -4.29
CA GLY A 59 -8.35 1.45 -3.27
C GLY A 59 -9.73 1.69 -3.86
N VAL A 60 -9.81 2.44 -4.97
CA VAL A 60 -11.09 2.68 -5.69
C VAL A 60 -11.64 1.38 -6.25
N TYR A 61 -10.79 0.57 -6.90
CA TYR A 61 -11.23 -0.73 -7.43
C TYR A 61 -11.82 -1.61 -6.32
N LEU A 62 -11.12 -1.71 -5.20
CA LEU A 62 -11.57 -2.52 -4.08
C LEU A 62 -12.86 -1.98 -3.45
N SER A 63 -12.98 -0.67 -3.33
CA SER A 63 -14.20 -0.03 -2.79
C SER A 63 -15.43 -0.37 -3.63
N HIS A 64 -15.28 -0.38 -4.96
CA HIS A 64 -16.35 -0.83 -5.85
C HIS A 64 -16.67 -2.31 -5.65
N ARG A 65 -15.64 -3.15 -5.57
CA ARG A 65 -15.82 -4.60 -5.35
C ARG A 65 -16.57 -4.89 -4.06
N LEU A 66 -16.24 -4.17 -2.97
CA LEU A 66 -16.83 -4.38 -1.65
C LEU A 66 -18.09 -3.54 -1.43
N ASN A 67 -18.42 -2.63 -2.34
CA ASN A 67 -19.52 -1.68 -2.22
C ASN A 67 -19.44 -0.86 -0.92
N VAL A 68 -18.27 -0.31 -0.65
CA VAL A 68 -18.00 0.58 0.49
C VAL A 68 -17.38 1.88 0.01
N PRO A 69 -17.47 2.98 0.78
CA PRO A 69 -16.83 4.25 0.42
C PRO A 69 -15.31 4.14 0.30
N HIS A 70 -14.73 4.99 -0.53
CA HIS A 70 -13.30 5.20 -0.64
C HIS A 70 -12.98 6.67 -0.36
N GLU A 71 -11.89 6.92 0.37
CA GLU A 71 -11.31 8.25 0.51
C GLU A 71 -9.79 8.16 0.38
N ALA A 72 -9.18 9.25 -0.10
CA ALA A 72 -7.73 9.34 -0.23
C ALA A 72 -7.10 9.75 1.10
N LEU A 73 -6.05 9.06 1.49
CA LEU A 73 -5.23 9.40 2.65
C LEU A 73 -3.91 9.98 2.16
N ASP A 74 -3.64 11.24 2.46
CA ASP A 74 -2.48 11.96 1.95
C ASP A 74 -1.32 11.92 2.94
N ILE A 75 -0.37 11.02 2.67
CA ILE A 75 0.86 10.87 3.45
C ILE A 75 2.04 11.04 2.52
N ARG A 76 2.72 12.19 2.59
CA ARG A 76 3.84 12.53 1.72
C ARG A 76 5.13 12.59 2.52
N LEU A 77 5.74 11.43 2.79
CA LEU A 77 6.95 11.37 3.60
C LEU A 77 8.18 11.98 2.91
N ARG A 78 8.14 12.14 1.58
CA ARG A 78 9.24 12.72 0.79
C ARG A 78 9.06 14.19 0.45
N ASP A 79 7.89 14.75 0.65
CA ASP A 79 7.65 16.16 0.43
C ASP A 79 7.85 16.90 1.74
N HIS A 80 9.02 17.54 1.88
CA HIS A 80 9.36 18.31 3.07
C HIS A 80 8.53 19.58 3.23
N THR A 81 7.72 19.94 2.23
CA THR A 81 6.88 21.14 2.25
C THR A 81 5.46 20.88 2.75
N ALA A 82 4.99 19.63 2.68
CA ALA A 82 3.66 19.24 3.11
C ALA A 82 3.73 18.34 4.34
N LYS A 83 2.94 18.66 5.36
CA LYS A 83 2.79 17.79 6.53
C LYS A 83 1.81 16.66 6.20
N PRO A 84 2.10 15.41 6.61
CA PRO A 84 1.12 14.34 6.51
C PRO A 84 -0.18 14.72 7.21
N ASN A 85 -1.31 14.33 6.60
CA ASN A 85 -2.62 14.65 7.12
C ASN A 85 -3.40 13.36 7.40
N LEU A 86 -3.61 13.08 8.66
CA LEU A 86 -4.37 11.91 9.12
C LEU A 86 -5.84 12.20 9.43
N ARG A 87 -6.35 13.38 9.05
CA ARG A 87 -7.74 13.77 9.36
C ARG A 87 -8.77 12.79 8.84
N VAL A 88 -8.59 12.30 7.62
CA VAL A 88 -9.49 11.31 7.01
C VAL A 88 -9.55 10.04 7.85
N LEU A 89 -8.39 9.58 8.34
CA LEU A 89 -8.29 8.41 9.19
C LEU A 89 -8.93 8.67 10.57
N GLU A 90 -8.64 9.80 11.18
CA GLU A 90 -9.22 10.20 12.47
C GLU A 90 -10.74 10.27 12.40
N LYS A 91 -11.27 10.87 11.32
CA LYS A 91 -12.72 10.99 11.10
C LYS A 91 -13.37 9.61 10.92
N ALA A 92 -12.79 8.74 10.10
CA ALA A 92 -13.30 7.39 9.89
C ALA A 92 -13.30 6.60 11.21
N PHE A 93 -12.24 6.73 12.00
CA PHE A 93 -12.16 6.09 13.31
C PHE A 93 -13.21 6.65 14.29
N ALA A 94 -13.42 7.97 14.30
CA ALA A 94 -14.42 8.61 15.16
C ALA A 94 -15.85 8.15 14.84
N PHE A 95 -16.14 7.83 13.57
CA PHE A 95 -17.41 7.26 13.15
C PHE A 95 -17.49 5.73 13.32
N GLN A 96 -16.58 5.16 14.08
CA GLN A 96 -16.52 3.72 14.41
C GLN A 96 -16.46 2.81 13.18
N LYS A 97 -15.85 3.28 12.11
CA LYS A 97 -15.66 2.48 10.90
C LYS A 97 -14.59 1.41 11.09
N LYS A 98 -14.75 0.28 10.41
CA LYS A 98 -13.65 -0.64 10.14
C LYS A 98 -12.93 -0.15 8.91
N ILE A 99 -11.63 0.07 9.02
CA ILE A 99 -10.85 0.84 8.06
C ILE A 99 -9.78 -0.07 7.46
N LEU A 100 -9.81 -0.23 6.13
CA LEU A 100 -8.69 -0.82 5.39
C LEU A 100 -7.88 0.31 4.77
N ILE A 101 -6.61 0.38 5.11
CA ILE A 101 -5.67 1.31 4.49
C ILE A 101 -4.84 0.53 3.48
N ILE A 102 -4.91 0.92 2.21
CA ILE A 102 -4.27 0.21 1.11
C ILE A 102 -3.25 1.09 0.39
N ASP A 103 -2.09 0.50 0.08
CA ASP A 103 -1.06 1.08 -0.78
C ASP A 103 -0.78 0.15 -1.96
N ASP A 104 -0.09 0.66 -2.97
CA ASP A 104 0.33 -0.15 -4.11
C ASP A 104 1.44 -1.13 -3.73
N ILE A 105 2.43 -0.67 -2.99
CA ILE A 105 3.54 -1.51 -2.52
C ILE A 105 3.92 -1.15 -1.09
N ASN A 106 4.14 -2.17 -0.28
CA ASN A 106 4.78 -2.05 1.02
C ASN A 106 6.26 -2.40 0.85
N ASP A 107 7.09 -1.40 0.58
CA ASP A 107 8.50 -1.59 0.25
C ASP A 107 9.39 -1.56 1.50
N SER A 108 9.72 -0.38 2.01
CA SER A 108 10.45 -0.22 3.28
C SER A 108 9.56 -0.36 4.50
N GLY A 109 8.29 -0.04 4.35
CA GLY A 109 7.32 0.03 5.44
C GLY A 109 7.22 1.40 6.08
N ASP A 110 7.92 2.42 5.57
CA ASP A 110 7.94 3.76 6.18
C ASP A 110 6.55 4.38 6.28
N THR A 111 5.74 4.25 5.24
CA THR A 111 4.40 4.84 5.19
C THR A 111 3.49 4.23 6.26
N PHE A 112 3.43 2.91 6.34
CA PHE A 112 2.63 2.24 7.35
C PHE A 112 3.18 2.43 8.76
N GLN A 113 4.51 2.50 8.90
CA GLN A 113 5.13 2.79 10.20
C GLN A 113 4.74 4.17 10.71
N TYR A 114 4.68 5.17 9.82
CA TYR A 114 4.22 6.51 10.16
C TYR A 114 2.80 6.49 10.74
N ILE A 115 1.90 5.72 10.11
CA ILE A 115 0.53 5.57 10.61
C ILE A 115 0.52 4.90 11.98
N LEU A 116 1.30 3.84 12.17
CA LEU A 116 1.39 3.15 13.45
C LEU A 116 1.92 4.05 14.56
N ASP A 117 2.95 4.85 14.26
CA ASP A 117 3.57 5.75 15.23
C ASP A 117 2.62 6.86 15.69
N ASN A 118 1.76 7.34 14.80
CA ASN A 118 0.90 8.49 15.06
C ASN A 118 -0.54 8.12 15.42
N PHE A 119 -0.99 6.93 15.10
CA PHE A 119 -2.37 6.52 15.29
C PHE A 119 -2.52 5.17 15.97
N GLY A 120 -1.68 4.20 15.63
CA GLY A 120 -1.78 2.82 16.09
C GLY A 120 -2.84 2.03 15.34
N LYS A 121 -3.10 0.83 15.82
CA LYS A 121 -4.17 -0.07 15.32
C LYS A 121 -5.17 -0.31 16.44
N ARG A 122 -6.02 0.67 16.67
CA ARG A 122 -6.93 0.66 17.81
C ARG A 122 -8.11 -0.29 17.59
N GLU A 123 -8.39 -1.14 18.55
CA GLU A 123 -9.60 -1.97 18.62
C GLU A 123 -9.76 -2.91 17.41
N ASP A 124 -8.65 -3.27 16.75
CA ASP A 124 -8.67 -4.11 15.54
C ASP A 124 -9.56 -3.55 14.41
N ARG A 125 -9.78 -2.24 14.41
CA ARG A 125 -10.59 -1.58 13.40
C ARG A 125 -9.77 -1.03 12.23
N ILE A 126 -8.44 -1.05 12.32
CA ILE A 126 -7.55 -0.60 11.26
C ILE A 126 -6.70 -1.78 10.82
N ARG A 127 -6.74 -2.09 9.53
CA ARG A 127 -5.86 -3.09 8.92
C ARG A 127 -5.22 -2.54 7.66
N PHE A 128 -4.04 -3.07 7.32
CA PHE A 128 -3.23 -2.63 6.20
C PHE A 128 -3.24 -3.66 5.08
N ALA A 129 -3.28 -3.16 3.84
CA ALA A 129 -3.14 -3.99 2.65
C ALA A 129 -2.18 -3.34 1.64
N ALA A 130 -1.54 -4.17 0.83
CA ALA A 130 -0.73 -3.74 -0.30
C ALA A 130 -0.87 -4.74 -1.44
N LEU A 131 -0.82 -4.25 -2.69
CA LEU A 131 -0.82 -5.14 -3.84
C LEU A 131 0.42 -6.03 -3.83
N ILE A 132 1.56 -5.42 -3.50
CA ILE A 132 2.85 -6.09 -3.41
C ILE A 132 3.44 -5.84 -2.04
N ASN A 133 3.87 -6.91 -1.39
CA ASN A 133 4.62 -6.84 -0.14
C ASN A 133 6.07 -7.21 -0.37
N ASN A 134 6.99 -6.33 0.01
CA ASN A 134 8.40 -6.64 0.05
C ASN A 134 8.73 -7.27 1.39
N LYS A 135 9.15 -8.53 1.37
CA LYS A 135 9.33 -9.35 2.58
C LYS A 135 10.20 -8.69 3.67
N PRO A 136 11.31 -8.00 3.35
CA PRO A 136 12.12 -7.34 4.37
C PRO A 136 11.55 -6.00 4.88
N SER A 137 10.35 -5.59 4.46
CA SER A 137 9.71 -4.41 5.02
C SER A 137 9.63 -4.47 6.54
N LYS A 138 9.86 -3.34 7.21
CA LYS A 138 9.77 -3.24 8.67
C LYS A 138 8.36 -3.32 9.22
N VAL A 139 7.33 -3.14 8.37
CA VAL A 139 5.93 -3.31 8.75
C VAL A 139 5.34 -4.47 7.98
N LYS A 140 4.74 -5.40 8.70
CA LYS A 140 3.99 -6.48 8.10
C LYS A 140 2.55 -6.00 7.86
N VAL A 141 2.11 -6.01 6.60
CA VAL A 141 0.71 -5.72 6.29
C VAL A 141 -0.17 -6.91 6.65
N ASP A 142 -1.44 -6.64 6.92
CA ASP A 142 -2.40 -7.70 7.25
C ASP A 142 -2.76 -8.52 6.02
N TYR A 143 -2.84 -7.88 4.86
CA TYR A 143 -3.23 -8.51 3.59
C TYR A 143 -2.36 -8.05 2.45
N HIS A 144 -1.89 -8.95 1.62
CA HIS A 144 -1.18 -8.61 0.38
C HIS A 144 -1.56 -9.57 -0.75
N GLY A 145 -1.36 -9.12 -1.98
CA GLY A 145 -1.54 -9.94 -3.16
C GLY A 145 -0.27 -10.75 -3.46
N TYR A 146 0.75 -10.07 -3.97
CA TYR A 146 2.03 -10.67 -4.32
C TYR A 146 3.07 -10.35 -3.26
N GLU A 147 4.05 -11.25 -3.12
CA GLU A 147 5.21 -11.00 -2.27
C GLU A 147 6.50 -11.06 -3.10
N ILE A 148 7.39 -10.11 -2.88
CA ILE A 148 8.72 -10.05 -3.45
C ILE A 148 9.75 -9.95 -2.33
N ASN A 149 11.01 -10.18 -2.65
CA ASN A 149 12.12 -9.97 -1.72
C ASN A 149 13.26 -9.25 -2.43
N LYS A 150 13.29 -7.92 -2.29
CA LYS A 150 14.30 -7.07 -2.93
C LYS A 150 15.71 -7.27 -2.35
N ALA A 151 15.82 -7.86 -1.17
CA ALA A 151 17.13 -8.22 -0.60
C ALA A 151 17.78 -9.38 -1.35
N GLU A 152 16.98 -10.29 -1.92
CA GLU A 152 17.47 -11.41 -2.71
C GLU A 152 17.55 -11.09 -4.19
N VAL A 153 16.47 -10.48 -4.73
CA VAL A 153 16.37 -10.11 -6.15
C VAL A 153 15.96 -8.66 -6.23
N PRO A 154 16.89 -7.73 -6.52
CA PRO A 154 16.55 -6.34 -6.72
C PRO A 154 15.53 -6.18 -7.85
N ALA A 155 14.52 -5.36 -7.62
CA ALA A 155 13.46 -5.12 -8.59
C ALA A 155 12.96 -3.68 -8.49
N TRP A 156 12.59 -3.11 -9.62
CA TRP A 156 11.86 -1.86 -9.68
C TRP A 156 10.52 -2.11 -10.35
N ILE A 157 9.45 -2.01 -9.57
CA ILE A 157 8.09 -2.28 -10.06
C ILE A 157 7.55 -1.01 -10.70
N VAL A 158 7.04 -1.13 -11.92
CA VAL A 158 6.36 -0.03 -12.61
C VAL A 158 4.87 -0.38 -12.69
N PHE A 159 4.04 0.41 -12.05
CA PHE A 159 2.59 0.23 -12.05
C PHE A 159 1.96 0.85 -13.31
N PRO A 160 0.78 0.39 -13.73
CA PRO A 160 0.14 0.90 -14.96
C PRO A 160 -0.06 2.42 -14.95
N TRP A 161 -0.35 3.01 -13.82
CA TRP A 161 -0.53 4.46 -13.68
C TRP A 161 0.77 5.26 -13.70
N GLU A 162 1.91 4.59 -13.76
CA GLU A 162 3.25 5.22 -13.83
C GLU A 162 3.89 5.12 -15.20
N GLU A 163 3.26 4.46 -16.17
CA GLU A 163 3.85 4.13 -17.48
C GLU A 163 3.72 5.23 -18.52
N TRP A 164 4.14 6.45 -18.19
CA TRP A 164 4.03 7.60 -19.11
C TRP A 164 5.26 7.84 -19.97
N ASP A 165 6.42 7.35 -19.53
CA ASP A 165 7.74 7.61 -20.18
C ASP A 165 8.25 6.36 -20.92
N LYS A 166 7.43 5.81 -21.77
CA LYS A 166 7.84 4.65 -22.58
C LYS A 166 8.70 5.06 -23.76
#